data_0751c2301e992e98f782ee47dd9383e2
#
_entry.id   0751c2301e992e98f782ee47dd9383e2
#
_cell.length_a   1.000
_cell.length_b   1.000
_cell.length_c   1.000
_cell.angle_alpha   90.00
_cell.angle_beta   90.00
_cell.angle_gamma   90.00
#
_symmetry.space_group_name_H-M   'P 1'
#
loop_
_entity.id
_entity.type
_entity.pdbx_description
1 polymer ?
#
loop_
_entity_poly.entity_id
_entity_poly.type
_entity_poly.pdbx_seq_one_letter_code
_entity_poly.pdbx_strand_id
1 'polypeptide(L)'
;MLKKSLGDPSFPYPTLLINLIGCFAIGIAYSIWENNNTAKLFIIIGFLGGFTTFSTFGLELVTLIRAGSLGMAALYVSLSSFLGIFLVWLGMTIARLN
;
A
#
# COMPACT_ATOMS: atom_id res chain seq x y z
N MET A 1 20.84 -4.70 -2.18
CA MET A 1 19.74 -4.03 -1.94
C MET A 1 19.91 -2.57 -1.67
N LEU A 2 20.49 -2.24 -0.58
CA LEU A 2 20.71 -0.90 -0.23
C LEU A 2 21.56 -0.19 -1.25
N LYS A 3 22.61 -0.84 -1.66
CA LYS A 3 23.47 -0.32 -2.62
C LYS A 3 22.79 -0.04 -3.93
N LYS A 4 21.90 -0.92 -4.31
CA LYS A 4 21.16 -0.77 -5.47
C LYS A 4 20.28 0.45 -5.42
N SER A 5 19.65 0.69 -4.30
CA SER A 5 18.79 1.83 -4.19
C SER A 5 19.56 3.14 -4.18
N LEU A 6 20.80 3.12 -3.81
CA LEU A 6 21.58 4.32 -3.79
C LEU A 6 22.06 4.74 -5.16
N GLY A 7 22.51 3.79 -5.94
CA GLY A 7 23.09 4.12 -7.20
C GLY A 7 22.25 3.81 -8.41
N ASP A 8 21.19 3.09 -8.19
CA ASP A 8 20.40 2.59 -9.30
C ASP A 8 18.94 2.61 -8.97
N PRO A 9 18.27 3.74 -9.24
CA PRO A 9 16.87 3.88 -8.92
C PRO A 9 16.04 2.88 -9.67
N SER A 10 15.49 1.92 -8.95
CA SER A 10 14.61 0.94 -9.55
C SER A 10 13.24 1.09 -8.96
N PHE A 11 12.27 0.59 -9.69
CA PHE A 11 10.89 0.67 -9.27
C PHE A 11 10.74 -0.10 -7.96
N PRO A 12 10.09 0.48 -6.95
CA PRO A 12 9.96 -0.16 -5.63
C PRO A 12 8.86 -1.21 -5.60
N TYR A 13 9.07 -2.31 -6.28
CA TYR A 13 8.10 -3.40 -6.32
C TYR A 13 7.73 -3.97 -4.95
N PRO A 14 8.70 -4.19 -4.04
CA PRO A 14 8.34 -4.78 -2.75
C PRO A 14 7.32 -3.93 -1.98
N THR A 15 7.53 -2.61 -1.93
CA THR A 15 6.62 -1.73 -1.22
C THR A 15 5.27 -1.69 -1.91
N LEU A 16 5.27 -1.64 -3.22
CA LEU A 16 4.02 -1.65 -3.97
C LEU A 16 3.23 -2.92 -3.66
N LEU A 17 3.90 -4.06 -3.69
CA LEU A 17 3.25 -5.33 -3.45
C LEU A 17 2.67 -5.39 -2.05
N ILE A 18 3.43 -4.95 -1.05
CA ILE A 18 2.96 -4.95 0.32
C ILE A 18 1.75 -4.04 0.46
N ASN A 19 1.77 -2.89 -0.19
CA ASN A 19 0.64 -1.97 -0.15
C ASN A 19 -0.62 -2.60 -0.76
N LEU A 20 -0.45 -3.28 -1.89
CA LEU A 20 -1.59 -3.88 -2.57
C LEU A 20 -2.17 -5.02 -1.75
N ILE A 21 -1.31 -5.85 -1.18
CA ILE A 21 -1.77 -6.94 -0.32
C ILE A 21 -2.48 -6.38 0.90
N GLY A 22 -1.92 -5.31 1.48
CA GLY A 22 -2.52 -4.67 2.63
C GLY A 22 -3.89 -4.09 2.32
N CYS A 23 -4.04 -3.49 1.15
CA CYS A 23 -5.33 -2.92 0.74
C CYS A 23 -6.39 -4.00 0.59
N PHE A 24 -6.01 -5.12 -0.01
CA PHE A 24 -6.94 -6.21 -0.20
C PHE A 24 -7.34 -6.79 1.17
N ALA A 25 -6.35 -6.99 2.04
CA ALA A 25 -6.59 -7.54 3.36
C ALA A 25 -7.48 -6.63 4.23
N ILE A 26 -7.26 -5.33 4.15
CA ILE A 26 -8.05 -4.41 4.97
C ILE A 26 -9.49 -4.36 4.46
N GLY A 27 -9.68 -4.51 3.16
CA GLY A 27 -11.01 -4.57 2.58
C GLY A 27 -11.79 -5.77 3.11
N ILE A 28 -11.13 -6.93 3.14
CA ILE A 28 -11.75 -8.14 3.66
C ILE A 28 -12.05 -7.99 5.14
N ALA A 29 -11.07 -7.50 5.90
CA ALA A 29 -11.23 -7.35 7.34
C ALA A 29 -12.38 -6.40 7.68
N TYR A 30 -12.47 -5.30 6.96
CA TYR A 30 -13.52 -4.33 7.20
C TYR A 30 -14.90 -4.95 7.01
N SER A 31 -15.08 -5.70 5.93
CA SER A 31 -16.38 -6.31 5.64
C SER A 31 -16.78 -7.36 6.66
N ILE A 32 -15.79 -8.10 7.16
CA ILE A 32 -16.09 -9.16 8.11
C ILE A 32 -16.41 -8.62 9.50
N TRP A 33 -15.66 -7.60 9.92
CA TRP A 33 -15.81 -7.12 11.30
C TRP A 33 -16.35 -5.70 11.44
N GLU A 34 -17.09 -5.23 10.47
CA GLU A 34 -17.52 -3.84 10.47
C GLU A 34 -18.39 -3.43 11.68
N ASN A 35 -19.05 -4.35 12.33
CA ASN A 35 -19.86 -4.04 13.50
C ASN A 35 -19.35 -4.67 14.78
N ASN A 36 -18.04 -4.80 14.91
CA ASN A 36 -17.46 -5.49 16.02
C ASN A 36 -16.36 -4.66 16.66
N ASN A 37 -16.16 -4.81 17.97
CA ASN A 37 -15.07 -4.11 18.64
C ASN A 37 -13.72 -4.55 18.12
N THR A 38 -13.64 -5.77 17.64
CA THR A 38 -12.41 -6.28 17.07
C THR A 38 -12.04 -5.48 15.84
N ALA A 39 -13.04 -4.95 15.15
CA ALA A 39 -12.79 -4.14 13.97
C ALA A 39 -12.04 -2.86 14.32
N LYS A 40 -12.37 -2.28 15.48
CA LYS A 40 -11.68 -1.08 15.90
C LYS A 40 -10.22 -1.35 16.15
N LEU A 41 -9.94 -2.50 16.78
CA LEU A 41 -8.57 -2.88 17.06
C LEU A 41 -7.84 -3.11 15.75
N PHE A 42 -8.50 -3.74 14.79
CA PHE A 42 -7.94 -3.98 13.49
C PHE A 42 -7.63 -2.69 12.77
N ILE A 43 -8.53 -1.73 12.89
CA ILE A 43 -8.35 -0.43 12.25
C ILE A 43 -7.16 0.29 12.84
N ILE A 44 -7.01 0.23 14.15
CA ILE A 44 -5.88 0.86 14.82
C ILE A 44 -4.56 0.25 14.39
N ILE A 45 -4.50 -1.08 14.40
CA ILE A 45 -3.30 -1.78 13.98
C ILE A 45 -3.01 -1.50 12.52
N GLY A 46 -4.05 -1.49 11.70
CA GLY A 46 -3.92 -1.19 10.30
C GLY A 46 -3.44 0.23 10.05
N PHE A 47 -3.90 1.16 10.89
CA PHE A 47 -3.50 2.55 10.76
C PHE A 47 -2.01 2.70 11.05
N LEU A 48 -1.53 2.07 12.11
CA LEU A 48 -0.13 2.13 12.47
C LEU A 48 0.75 1.47 11.40
N GLY A 49 0.31 0.32 10.92
CA GLY A 49 1.03 -0.37 9.86
C GLY A 49 1.04 0.43 8.57
N GLY A 50 -0.09 1.03 8.26
CA GLY A 50 -0.21 1.87 7.08
C GLY A 50 0.65 3.11 7.17
N PHE A 51 0.78 3.65 8.36
CA PHE A 51 1.59 4.82 8.59
C PHE A 51 3.06 4.51 8.29
N THR A 52 3.53 3.35 8.73
CA THR A 52 4.90 2.92 8.47
C THR A 52 5.12 2.69 6.98
N THR A 53 4.15 2.06 6.33
CA THR A 53 4.23 1.82 4.90
C THR A 53 4.24 3.12 4.12
N PHE A 54 3.45 4.08 4.58
CA PHE A 54 3.38 5.37 3.92
C PHE A 54 4.72 6.10 4.03
N SER A 55 5.40 5.97 5.16
CA SER A 55 6.72 6.57 5.32
C SER A 55 7.71 5.99 4.33
N THR A 56 7.69 4.68 4.15
CA THR A 56 8.56 4.02 3.19
C THR A 56 8.22 4.45 1.78
N PHE A 57 6.92 4.55 1.51
CA PHE A 57 6.44 4.98 0.22
C PHE A 57 6.96 6.39 -0.11
N GLY A 58 6.84 7.29 0.86
CA GLY A 58 7.31 8.66 0.68
C GLY A 58 8.80 8.75 0.44
N LEU A 59 9.55 7.96 1.21
CA LEU A 59 11.01 7.96 1.06
C LEU A 59 11.41 7.47 -0.33
N GLU A 60 10.79 6.40 -0.78
CA GLU A 60 11.10 5.86 -2.08
C GLU A 60 10.70 6.80 -3.20
N LEU A 61 9.58 7.48 -3.00
CA LEU A 61 9.10 8.41 -4.00
C LEU A 61 10.06 9.58 -4.16
N VAL A 62 10.51 10.13 -3.03
CA VAL A 62 11.48 11.22 -3.07
C VAL A 62 12.79 10.77 -3.70
N THR A 63 13.19 9.54 -3.41
CA THR A 63 14.41 8.99 -3.98
C THR A 63 14.31 8.92 -5.50
N LEU A 64 13.17 8.49 -6.02
CA LEU A 64 12.95 8.42 -7.45
C LEU A 64 12.96 9.81 -8.08
N ILE A 65 12.34 10.76 -7.41
CA ILE A 65 12.31 12.13 -7.91
C ILE A 65 13.70 12.73 -7.95
N ARG A 66 14.46 12.52 -6.90
CA ARG A 66 15.82 13.05 -6.83
C ARG A 66 16.74 12.42 -7.86
N ALA A 67 16.45 11.19 -8.23
CA ALA A 67 17.25 10.50 -9.23
C ALA A 67 16.84 10.89 -10.63
N GLY A 68 15.83 11.73 -10.78
CA GLY A 68 15.36 12.14 -12.08
C GLY A 68 14.42 11.16 -12.74
N SER A 69 13.99 10.14 -11.99
CA SER A 69 13.10 9.12 -12.53
C SER A 69 11.65 9.52 -12.34
N LEU A 70 11.26 10.64 -12.92
CA LEU A 70 9.91 11.16 -12.75
C LEU A 70 8.83 10.24 -13.30
N GLY A 71 9.14 9.56 -14.40
CA GLY A 71 8.20 8.62 -14.98
C GLY A 71 7.90 7.48 -14.04
N MET A 72 8.93 6.95 -13.39
CA MET A 72 8.76 5.88 -12.44
C MET A 72 8.03 6.34 -11.20
N ALA A 73 8.31 7.59 -10.76
CA ALA A 73 7.63 8.14 -9.61
C ALA A 73 6.13 8.27 -9.90
N ALA A 74 5.77 8.76 -11.07
CA ALA A 74 4.38 8.89 -11.46
C ALA A 74 3.70 7.54 -11.56
N LEU A 75 4.39 6.57 -12.11
CA LEU A 75 3.85 5.23 -12.25
C LEU A 75 3.62 4.60 -10.88
N TYR A 76 4.58 4.78 -9.97
CA TYR A 76 4.48 4.22 -8.63
C TYR A 76 3.28 4.79 -7.87
N VAL A 77 3.09 6.11 -7.92
CA VAL A 77 1.96 6.74 -7.27
C VAL A 77 0.64 6.28 -7.89
N SER A 78 0.61 6.24 -9.22
CA SER A 78 -0.61 5.83 -9.92
C SER A 78 -1.00 4.39 -9.61
N LEU A 79 -0.04 3.47 -9.69
CA LEU A 79 -0.32 2.08 -9.42
C LEU A 79 -0.74 1.88 -7.97
N SER A 80 -0.04 2.54 -7.04
CA SER A 80 -0.38 2.41 -5.62
C SER A 80 -1.80 2.91 -5.36
N SER A 81 -2.15 4.05 -5.93
CA SER A 81 -3.46 4.65 -5.69
C SER A 81 -4.59 3.88 -6.36
N PHE A 82 -4.48 3.70 -7.66
CA PHE A 82 -5.59 3.06 -8.39
C PHE A 82 -5.75 1.59 -8.07
N LEU A 83 -4.67 0.83 -8.10
CA LEU A 83 -4.76 -0.59 -7.79
C LEU A 83 -5.08 -0.80 -6.31
N GLY A 84 -4.54 0.06 -5.44
CA GLY A 84 -4.80 -0.07 -4.02
C GLY A 84 -6.28 0.10 -3.73
N ILE A 85 -6.89 1.15 -4.28
CA ILE A 85 -8.31 1.41 -4.07
C ILE A 85 -9.16 0.30 -4.65
N PHE A 86 -8.78 -0.18 -5.83
CA PHE A 86 -9.49 -1.28 -6.47
C PHE A 86 -9.44 -2.53 -5.60
N LEU A 87 -8.29 -2.82 -5.00
CA LEU A 87 -8.14 -4.01 -4.18
C LEU A 87 -8.88 -3.91 -2.86
N VAL A 88 -9.02 -2.71 -2.29
CA VAL A 88 -9.85 -2.55 -1.10
C VAL A 88 -11.28 -2.90 -1.47
N TRP A 89 -11.77 -2.36 -2.58
CA TRP A 89 -13.12 -2.64 -3.04
C TRP A 89 -13.32 -4.13 -3.32
N LEU A 90 -12.34 -4.73 -3.97
CA LEU A 90 -12.42 -6.15 -4.31
C LEU A 90 -12.46 -7.00 -3.04
N GLY A 91 -11.62 -6.67 -2.05
CA GLY A 91 -11.62 -7.40 -0.80
C GLY A 91 -12.94 -7.31 -0.09
N MET A 92 -13.53 -6.11 -0.07
CA MET A 92 -14.84 -5.92 0.55
C MET A 92 -15.91 -6.72 -0.17
N THR A 93 -15.85 -6.71 -1.49
CA THR A 93 -16.84 -7.44 -2.29
C THR A 93 -16.74 -8.93 -2.10
N ILE A 94 -15.54 -9.46 -2.11
CA ILE A 94 -15.34 -10.89 -1.93
C ILE A 94 -15.80 -11.33 -0.54
N ALA A 95 -15.48 -10.55 0.46
CA ALA A 95 -15.88 -10.90 1.83
C ALA A 95 -17.39 -10.91 1.99
N ARG A 96 -18.09 -10.04 1.26
CA ARG A 96 -19.54 -9.98 1.35
C ARG A 96 -20.24 -11.11 0.64
N LEU A 97 -19.55 -11.80 -0.24
CA LEU A 97 -20.14 -12.92 -0.94
C LEU A 97 -20.38 -14.11 -0.03
N ASN A 98 -19.66 -14.14 1.10
CA ASN A 98 -19.86 -15.17 2.08
C ASN A 98 -20.83 -14.69 3.15
#